data_41c8a1be6cdea5e6f36f7911b8a69bfc
#
_entry.id   41c8a1be6cdea5e6f36f7911b8a69bfc
#
_cell.length_a   1.000
_cell.length_b   1.000
_cell.length_c   1.000
_cell.angle_alpha   90.00
_cell.angle_beta   90.00
_cell.angle_gamma   90.00
#
_symmetry.space_group_name_H-M   'P 1'
#
loop_
_entity.id
_entity.type
_entity.pdbx_description
1 polymer ?
#
loop_
_entity_poly.entity_id
_entity_poly.type
_entity_poly.pdbx_seq_one_letter_code
_entity_poly.pdbx_strand_id
1 'polypeptide(L)'
;MKKINLFVSVLISIAIILGGCNASNTAKGSAIGGGGGAAVGAGVGALLGGGKGAAWGAGIGAIVGGAAGALIGNKMDKQKKELEQIKDAQVESVNDGQAIKVTFDSGILFATNSSTLNQASRNSLTLFANSLKSNPDTDVHIYGHTDSTGGDKINIPLSKERAGSVQNFLAGQGIVTGRMTIEGMGSAQPVADNATTAGRQQNRRVEIYIVPNQKMIQDAESGNLK
;
A
#
# COMPACT_ATOMS: atom_id res chain seq x y z
N MET A 1 37.47 -5.26 42.44
CA MET A 1 37.37 -5.81 41.06
C MET A 1 35.94 -5.93 40.53
N LYS A 2 34.92 -6.23 41.34
CA LYS A 2 33.49 -6.35 40.84
C LYS A 2 32.82 -5.02 40.44
N LYS A 3 33.26 -3.87 40.99
CA LYS A 3 32.65 -2.55 40.68
C LYS A 3 33.11 -1.95 39.34
N ILE A 4 34.30 -2.32 38.85
CA ILE A 4 34.83 -1.82 37.58
C ILE A 4 34.11 -2.45 36.39
N ASN A 5 33.71 -3.72 36.49
CA ASN A 5 33.02 -4.43 35.38
C ASN A 5 31.58 -3.92 35.16
N LEU A 6 30.93 -3.35 36.18
CA LEU A 6 29.58 -2.80 36.05
C LEU A 6 29.60 -1.46 35.29
N PHE A 7 30.62 -0.61 35.55
CA PHE A 7 30.76 0.67 34.83
C PHE A 7 31.15 0.49 33.37
N VAL A 8 31.97 -0.51 33.06
CA VAL A 8 32.36 -0.80 31.66
C VAL A 8 31.18 -1.34 30.88
N SER A 9 30.32 -2.19 31.44
CA SER A 9 29.13 -2.71 30.75
C SER A 9 28.06 -1.64 30.52
N VAL A 10 27.90 -0.66 31.42
CA VAL A 10 26.97 0.47 31.25
C VAL A 10 27.48 1.45 30.21
N LEU A 11 28.78 1.72 30.14
CA LEU A 11 29.38 2.59 29.11
C LEU A 11 29.29 2.01 27.70
N ILE A 12 29.43 0.69 27.54
CA ILE A 12 29.25 0.01 26.24
C ILE A 12 27.79 0.07 25.80
N SER A 13 26.83 -0.06 26.72
CA SER A 13 25.40 0.06 26.39
C SER A 13 24.98 1.47 25.96
N ILE A 14 25.62 2.52 26.52
CA ILE A 14 25.34 3.92 26.18
C ILE A 14 25.97 4.30 24.83
N ALA A 15 27.13 3.73 24.46
CA ALA A 15 27.79 4.01 23.18
C ALA A 15 26.99 3.51 21.96
N ILE A 16 26.15 2.47 22.13
CA ILE A 16 25.30 1.94 21.05
C ILE A 16 24.10 2.86 20.76
N ILE A 17 23.66 3.65 21.74
CA ILE A 17 22.48 4.54 21.57
C ILE A 17 22.84 5.87 20.89
N LEU A 18 24.10 6.31 20.95
CA LEU A 18 24.55 7.61 20.40
C LEU A 18 25.10 7.57 18.98
N GLY A 19 25.28 6.38 18.38
CA GLY A 19 25.82 6.20 17.03
C GLY A 19 24.79 6.33 15.88
N GLY A 20 23.51 6.65 16.15
CA GLY A 20 22.41 6.56 15.19
C GLY A 20 22.13 7.78 14.32
N CYS A 21 22.90 8.88 14.43
CA CYS A 21 22.48 10.16 13.85
C CYS A 21 22.94 10.46 12.42
N ASN A 22 23.62 9.56 11.71
CA ASN A 22 23.98 9.82 10.30
C ASN A 22 24.11 8.58 9.42
N ALA A 23 23.30 7.55 9.69
CA ALA A 23 23.22 6.40 8.79
C ALA A 23 22.36 6.72 7.58
N SER A 24 22.85 6.41 6.37
CA SER A 24 22.08 6.51 5.13
C SER A 24 20.78 5.68 5.23
N ASN A 25 19.74 6.02 4.47
CA ASN A 25 18.47 5.30 4.46
C ASN A 25 18.63 3.79 4.20
N THR A 26 19.67 3.40 3.44
CA THR A 26 20.06 2.00 3.20
C THR A 26 20.55 1.30 4.48
N ALA A 27 21.29 2.01 5.37
CA ALA A 27 21.77 1.42 6.62
C ALA A 27 20.66 1.30 7.68
N LYS A 28 19.65 2.18 7.66
CA LYS A 28 18.47 2.09 8.53
C LYS A 28 17.61 0.87 8.21
N GLY A 29 17.46 0.51 6.91
CA GLY A 29 16.73 -0.69 6.47
C GLY A 29 17.38 -1.99 6.97
N SER A 30 18.73 -2.06 7.00
CA SER A 30 19.47 -3.26 7.42
C SER A 30 19.37 -3.55 8.93
N ALA A 31 19.19 -2.52 9.80
CA ALA A 31 19.11 -2.71 11.24
C ALA A 31 17.73 -3.19 11.72
N ILE A 32 16.68 -2.97 10.95
CA ILE A 32 15.30 -3.31 11.28
C ILE A 32 14.91 -4.71 10.77
N GLY A 33 15.67 -5.29 9.82
CA GLY A 33 15.36 -6.54 9.12
C GLY A 33 15.40 -7.83 9.95
N GLY A 34 15.76 -7.79 11.22
CA GLY A 34 15.90 -8.99 12.03
C GLY A 34 14.72 -9.32 12.97
N GLY A 35 13.64 -8.57 12.96
CA GLY A 35 12.49 -8.84 13.86
C GLY A 35 11.46 -7.72 13.93
N GLY A 36 11.77 -6.54 13.36
CA GLY A 36 10.90 -5.35 13.44
C GLY A 36 9.92 -5.19 12.28
N GLY A 37 10.17 -5.82 11.13
CA GLY A 37 9.37 -5.63 9.91
C GLY A 37 7.91 -6.07 10.07
N ALA A 38 7.68 -7.18 10.76
CA ALA A 38 6.32 -7.67 11.03
C ALA A 38 5.53 -6.75 11.97
N ALA A 39 6.22 -6.04 12.90
CA ALA A 39 5.57 -5.13 13.82
C ALA A 39 5.18 -3.79 13.16
N VAL A 40 5.99 -3.28 12.25
CA VAL A 40 5.69 -2.03 11.51
C VAL A 40 4.58 -2.26 10.49
N GLY A 41 4.63 -3.41 9.77
CA GLY A 41 3.60 -3.79 8.82
C GLY A 41 2.24 -4.05 9.47
N ALA A 42 2.21 -4.71 10.63
CA ALA A 42 1.00 -4.88 11.42
C ALA A 42 0.42 -3.53 11.88
N GLY A 43 1.28 -2.52 12.14
CA GLY A 43 0.87 -1.16 12.50
C GLY A 43 0.16 -0.43 11.36
N VAL A 44 0.67 -0.49 10.13
CA VAL A 44 0.04 0.12 8.96
C VAL A 44 -1.27 -0.59 8.61
N GLY A 45 -1.32 -1.92 8.70
CA GLY A 45 -2.53 -2.68 8.44
C GLY A 45 -3.61 -2.49 9.50
N ALA A 46 -3.23 -2.30 10.78
CA ALA A 46 -4.17 -1.97 11.83
C ALA A 46 -4.78 -0.58 11.64
N LEU A 47 -4.04 0.37 11.06
CA LEU A 47 -4.54 1.70 10.70
C LEU A 47 -5.51 1.65 9.52
N LEU A 48 -5.36 0.69 8.59
CA LEU A 48 -6.15 0.60 7.37
C LEU A 48 -7.44 -0.22 7.51
N GLY A 49 -7.65 -1.03 8.53
CA GLY A 49 -8.82 -1.90 8.56
C GLY A 49 -9.17 -2.58 9.88
N GLY A 50 -8.67 -2.09 11.03
CA GLY A 50 -8.95 -2.75 12.31
C GLY A 50 -8.40 -4.20 12.34
N GLY A 51 -9.07 -5.12 13.04
CA GLY A 51 -8.62 -6.51 13.18
C GLY A 51 -8.52 -7.31 11.87
N LYS A 52 -9.34 -6.97 10.86
CA LYS A 52 -9.24 -7.56 9.51
C LYS A 52 -8.15 -6.89 8.69
N GLY A 53 -8.00 -5.59 8.78
CA GLY A 53 -6.93 -4.84 8.14
C GLY A 53 -5.54 -5.18 8.67
N ALA A 54 -5.43 -5.62 9.93
CA ALA A 54 -4.17 -6.13 10.48
C ALA A 54 -3.71 -7.41 9.78
N ALA A 55 -4.62 -8.29 9.38
CA ALA A 55 -4.29 -9.50 8.61
C ALA A 55 -3.86 -9.14 7.16
N TRP A 56 -4.44 -8.12 6.56
CA TRP A 56 -4.08 -7.60 5.25
C TRP A 56 -2.80 -6.77 5.29
N GLY A 57 -2.67 -5.92 6.33
CA GLY A 57 -1.46 -5.14 6.54
C GLY A 57 -0.22 -5.99 6.86
N ALA A 58 -0.40 -7.19 7.39
CA ALA A 58 0.69 -8.16 7.50
C ALA A 58 1.16 -8.65 6.10
N GLY A 59 0.25 -8.71 5.10
CA GLY A 59 0.62 -8.99 3.70
C GLY A 59 1.24 -7.79 2.99
N ILE A 60 0.72 -6.58 3.23
CA ILE A 60 1.27 -5.32 2.69
C ILE A 60 2.53 -4.89 3.46
N GLY A 61 2.66 -5.35 4.71
CA GLY A 61 3.65 -4.89 5.66
C GLY A 61 4.88 -5.77 5.85
N ALA A 62 5.03 -6.84 5.08
CA ALA A 62 6.27 -7.59 5.08
C ALA A 62 7.37 -6.77 4.39
N ILE A 63 8.01 -5.88 5.16
CA ILE A 63 9.21 -5.17 4.68
C ILE A 63 10.33 -6.21 4.58
N VAL A 64 10.79 -6.44 3.38
CA VAL A 64 11.97 -7.27 3.11
C VAL A 64 13.20 -6.43 3.46
N GLY A 65 14.04 -6.91 4.37
CA GLY A 65 15.24 -6.19 4.81
C GLY A 65 16.44 -6.36 3.87
N GLY A 66 17.45 -5.53 4.07
CA GLY A 66 18.77 -5.68 3.43
C GLY A 66 18.77 -5.42 1.92
N ALA A 67 19.65 -6.15 1.21
CA ALA A 67 19.84 -5.98 -0.24
C ALA A 67 18.58 -6.34 -1.04
N ALA A 68 17.84 -7.37 -0.62
CA ALA A 68 16.61 -7.80 -1.26
C ALA A 68 15.53 -6.69 -1.20
N GLY A 69 15.35 -6.03 -0.05
CA GLY A 69 14.44 -4.89 0.08
C GLY A 69 14.80 -3.71 -0.83
N ALA A 70 16.10 -3.43 -1.00
CA ALA A 70 16.56 -2.39 -1.92
C ALA A 70 16.25 -2.74 -3.39
N LEU A 71 16.38 -4.00 -3.79
CA LEU A 71 16.03 -4.46 -5.15
C LEU A 71 14.52 -4.32 -5.40
N ILE A 72 13.68 -4.74 -4.45
CA ILE A 72 12.24 -4.57 -4.51
C ILE A 72 11.89 -3.08 -4.61
N GLY A 73 12.44 -2.24 -3.72
CA GLY A 73 12.18 -0.80 -3.72
C GLY A 73 12.52 -0.14 -5.07
N ASN A 74 13.68 -0.47 -5.65
CA ASN A 74 14.06 0.03 -6.98
C ASN A 74 13.07 -0.38 -8.08
N LYS A 75 12.52 -1.61 -8.00
CA LYS A 75 11.53 -2.09 -8.97
C LYS A 75 10.19 -1.39 -8.79
N MET A 76 9.75 -1.22 -7.53
CA MET A 76 8.53 -0.50 -7.21
C MET A 76 8.64 1.00 -7.58
N ASP A 77 9.79 1.64 -7.40
CA ASP A 77 10.03 3.03 -7.82
C ASP A 77 9.90 3.21 -9.34
N LYS A 78 10.37 2.25 -10.14
CA LYS A 78 10.18 2.27 -11.60
C LYS A 78 8.69 2.18 -11.94
N GLN A 79 7.97 1.25 -11.34
CA GLN A 79 6.52 1.10 -11.55
C GLN A 79 5.75 2.33 -11.08
N LYS A 80 6.14 2.94 -9.96
CA LYS A 80 5.54 4.19 -9.46
C LYS A 80 5.65 5.31 -10.50
N LYS A 81 6.83 5.50 -11.12
CA LYS A 81 7.04 6.51 -12.16
C LYS A 81 6.16 6.29 -13.39
N GLU A 82 5.88 5.05 -13.77
CA GLU A 82 4.91 4.72 -14.83
C GLU A 82 3.50 5.15 -14.42
N LEU A 83 3.11 4.88 -13.17
CA LEU A 83 1.77 5.19 -12.65
C LEU A 83 1.56 6.70 -12.44
N GLU A 84 2.60 7.46 -12.12
CA GLU A 84 2.56 8.94 -12.01
C GLU A 84 2.19 9.64 -13.31
N GLN A 85 2.26 8.95 -14.46
CA GLN A 85 1.79 9.47 -15.75
C GLN A 85 0.25 9.47 -15.87
N ILE A 86 -0.48 8.81 -14.96
CA ILE A 86 -1.94 8.75 -14.93
C ILE A 86 -2.47 10.02 -14.27
N LYS A 87 -3.04 10.95 -15.07
CA LYS A 87 -3.44 12.29 -14.60
C LYS A 87 -4.45 12.30 -13.44
N ASP A 88 -5.34 11.30 -13.40
CA ASP A 88 -6.45 11.25 -12.46
C ASP A 88 -6.15 10.35 -11.24
N ALA A 89 -4.88 10.00 -11.04
CA ALA A 89 -4.41 9.16 -9.95
C ALA A 89 -3.43 9.91 -9.05
N GLN A 90 -3.57 9.76 -7.75
CA GLN A 90 -2.54 10.14 -6.77
C GLN A 90 -1.71 8.91 -6.46
N VAL A 91 -0.40 8.98 -6.64
CA VAL A 91 0.51 7.85 -6.50
C VAL A 91 1.53 8.12 -5.40
N GLU A 92 1.55 7.26 -4.40
CA GLU A 92 2.40 7.39 -3.22
C GLU A 92 3.21 6.10 -3.00
N SER A 93 4.48 6.24 -2.61
CA SER A 93 5.25 5.12 -2.08
C SER A 93 4.86 4.86 -0.63
N VAL A 94 4.66 3.61 -0.27
CA VAL A 94 4.40 3.15 1.10
C VAL A 94 5.34 1.99 1.45
N ASN A 95 5.41 1.61 2.73
CA ASN A 95 6.30 0.53 3.20
C ASN A 95 7.77 0.73 2.79
N ASP A 96 8.36 1.88 3.12
CA ASP A 96 9.74 2.21 2.78
C ASP A 96 10.07 2.03 1.28
N GLY A 97 9.10 2.34 0.40
CA GLY A 97 9.24 2.23 -1.05
C GLY A 97 8.98 0.83 -1.62
N GLN A 98 8.63 -0.15 -0.79
CA GLN A 98 8.39 -1.52 -1.25
C GLN A 98 6.93 -1.79 -1.68
N ALA A 99 6.05 -0.81 -1.55
CA ALA A 99 4.68 -0.87 -2.05
C ALA A 99 4.24 0.49 -2.60
N ILE A 100 3.21 0.49 -3.44
CA ILE A 100 2.66 1.69 -4.07
C ILE A 100 1.19 1.77 -3.72
N LYS A 101 0.75 2.94 -3.24
CA LYS A 101 -0.66 3.28 -3.10
C LYS A 101 -1.07 4.19 -4.24
N VAL A 102 -2.12 3.81 -4.96
CA VAL A 102 -2.76 4.60 -6.02
C VAL A 102 -4.17 4.95 -5.59
N THR A 103 -4.48 6.23 -5.51
CA THR A 103 -5.80 6.72 -5.11
C THR A 103 -6.50 7.38 -6.28
N PHE A 104 -7.72 6.92 -6.57
CA PHE A 104 -8.64 7.53 -7.52
C PHE A 104 -9.83 8.14 -6.79
N ASP A 105 -10.18 9.39 -7.09
CA ASP A 105 -11.45 9.98 -6.64
C ASP A 105 -12.62 9.21 -7.27
N SER A 106 -13.60 8.81 -6.44
CA SER A 106 -14.79 8.12 -6.96
C SER A 106 -15.61 8.97 -7.92
N GLY A 107 -15.59 10.30 -7.79
CA GLY A 107 -16.27 11.21 -8.73
C GLY A 107 -15.65 11.16 -10.13
N ILE A 108 -14.36 10.82 -10.23
CA ILE A 108 -13.68 10.56 -11.50
C ILE A 108 -14.08 9.19 -12.02
N LEU A 109 -14.15 8.18 -11.16
CA LEU A 109 -14.41 6.79 -11.58
C LEU A 109 -15.88 6.50 -11.91
N PHE A 110 -16.82 7.07 -11.12
CA PHE A 110 -18.22 6.68 -11.16
C PHE A 110 -19.15 7.90 -11.16
N ALA A 111 -20.35 7.74 -11.72
CA ALA A 111 -21.44 8.68 -11.48
C ALA A 111 -21.93 8.60 -10.03
N THR A 112 -22.67 9.62 -9.58
CA THR A 112 -23.27 9.66 -8.24
C THR A 112 -24.12 8.42 -7.98
N ASN A 113 -23.96 7.81 -6.80
CA ASN A 113 -24.66 6.58 -6.39
C ASN A 113 -24.52 5.41 -7.37
N SER A 114 -23.44 5.36 -8.15
CA SER A 114 -23.18 4.32 -9.15
C SER A 114 -21.85 3.63 -8.86
N SER A 115 -21.76 2.38 -9.28
CA SER A 115 -20.54 1.58 -9.38
C SER A 115 -20.13 1.34 -10.85
N THR A 116 -20.84 1.94 -11.81
CA THR A 116 -20.51 1.81 -13.25
C THR A 116 -19.41 2.80 -13.62
N LEU A 117 -18.30 2.26 -14.16
CA LEU A 117 -17.17 3.06 -14.63
C LEU A 117 -17.54 3.93 -15.83
N ASN A 118 -17.23 5.21 -15.76
CA ASN A 118 -17.39 6.13 -16.87
C ASN A 118 -16.24 5.99 -17.91
N GLN A 119 -16.33 6.68 -19.07
CA GLN A 119 -15.36 6.53 -20.13
C GLN A 119 -13.97 7.09 -19.77
N ALA A 120 -13.91 8.21 -19.03
CA ALA A 120 -12.65 8.81 -18.60
C ALA A 120 -11.87 7.84 -17.68
N SER A 121 -12.57 7.24 -16.70
CA SER A 121 -12.00 6.21 -15.81
C SER A 121 -11.44 5.01 -16.55
N ARG A 122 -12.13 4.57 -17.61
CA ARG A 122 -11.66 3.43 -18.42
C ARG A 122 -10.31 3.72 -19.06
N ASN A 123 -10.07 4.96 -19.49
CA ASN A 123 -8.78 5.37 -20.05
C ASN A 123 -7.68 5.33 -18.97
N SER A 124 -7.91 5.92 -17.79
CA SER A 124 -6.96 5.92 -16.68
C SER A 124 -6.68 4.50 -16.18
N LEU A 125 -7.72 3.67 -16.05
CA LEU A 125 -7.58 2.27 -15.65
C LEU A 125 -6.93 1.39 -16.73
N THR A 126 -7.00 1.76 -18.01
CA THR A 126 -6.26 1.07 -19.07
C THR A 126 -4.77 1.33 -18.95
N LEU A 127 -4.35 2.58 -18.68
CA LEU A 127 -2.95 2.90 -18.39
C LEU A 127 -2.45 2.15 -17.15
N PHE A 128 -3.28 2.11 -16.11
CA PHE A 128 -3.00 1.35 -14.89
C PHE A 128 -2.82 -0.15 -15.18
N ALA A 129 -3.72 -0.76 -15.97
CA ALA A 129 -3.62 -2.15 -16.38
C ALA A 129 -2.34 -2.44 -17.18
N ASN A 130 -1.89 -1.50 -18.03
CA ASN A 130 -0.66 -1.67 -18.78
C ASN A 130 0.57 -1.73 -17.87
N SER A 131 0.64 -0.87 -16.83
CA SER A 131 1.71 -0.97 -15.82
C SER A 131 1.66 -2.31 -15.07
N LEU A 132 0.48 -2.81 -14.70
CA LEU A 132 0.34 -4.12 -14.05
C LEU A 132 0.77 -5.29 -14.95
N LYS A 133 0.57 -5.19 -16.27
CA LYS A 133 1.04 -6.20 -17.26
C LYS A 133 2.56 -6.20 -17.37
N SER A 134 3.17 -5.01 -17.35
CA SER A 134 4.63 -4.85 -17.39
C SER A 134 5.30 -5.30 -16.10
N ASN A 135 4.55 -5.36 -14.99
CA ASN A 135 5.02 -5.74 -13.66
C ASN A 135 4.22 -6.94 -13.12
N PRO A 136 4.40 -8.17 -13.69
CA PRO A 136 3.58 -9.34 -13.34
C PRO A 136 3.86 -9.89 -11.94
N ASP A 137 4.99 -9.55 -11.35
CA ASP A 137 5.44 -10.05 -10.05
C ASP A 137 4.91 -9.19 -8.87
N THR A 138 3.74 -8.53 -9.06
CA THR A 138 3.04 -7.77 -8.03
C THR A 138 1.61 -8.25 -7.85
N ASP A 139 1.09 -8.13 -6.62
CA ASP A 139 -0.31 -8.32 -6.27
C ASP A 139 -1.00 -6.97 -6.02
N VAL A 140 -2.32 -6.96 -6.11
CA VAL A 140 -3.13 -5.74 -6.09
C VAL A 140 -4.28 -5.88 -5.09
N HIS A 141 -4.38 -4.94 -4.15
CA HIS A 141 -5.47 -4.87 -3.19
C HIS A 141 -6.30 -3.61 -3.45
N ILE A 142 -7.59 -3.76 -3.73
CA ILE A 142 -8.50 -2.68 -4.14
C ILE A 142 -9.50 -2.42 -3.02
N TYR A 143 -9.47 -1.22 -2.45
CA TYR A 143 -10.35 -0.78 -1.38
C TYR A 143 -11.29 0.31 -1.87
N GLY A 144 -12.59 0.08 -1.75
CA GLY A 144 -13.60 1.10 -2.00
C GLY A 144 -13.94 1.86 -0.72
N HIS A 145 -14.10 3.18 -0.79
CA HIS A 145 -14.51 4.04 0.32
C HIS A 145 -15.69 4.92 -0.07
N THR A 146 -16.49 5.31 0.92
CA THR A 146 -17.58 6.29 0.79
C THR A 146 -17.38 7.44 1.77
N ASP A 147 -18.17 8.48 1.63
CA ASP A 147 -18.39 9.44 2.72
C ASP A 147 -19.39 8.85 3.75
N SER A 148 -19.66 9.60 4.81
CA SER A 148 -20.55 9.16 5.90
C SER A 148 -22.06 9.21 5.55
N THR A 149 -22.44 9.64 4.36
CA THR A 149 -23.85 9.78 3.96
C THR A 149 -24.46 8.38 3.72
N GLY A 150 -25.62 8.11 4.29
CA GLY A 150 -26.40 6.88 4.04
C GLY A 150 -26.14 5.72 5.00
N GLY A 151 -25.08 5.78 5.82
CA GLY A 151 -24.75 4.76 6.82
C GLY A 151 -24.22 3.44 6.24
N ASP A 152 -23.77 2.55 7.13
CA ASP A 152 -23.01 1.33 6.77
C ASP A 152 -23.78 0.33 5.91
N LYS A 153 -25.12 0.22 6.11
CA LYS A 153 -25.97 -0.70 5.32
C LYS A 153 -25.93 -0.38 3.82
N ILE A 154 -25.70 0.88 3.45
CA ILE A 154 -25.60 1.34 2.06
C ILE A 154 -24.13 1.42 1.66
N ASN A 155 -23.29 1.98 2.51
CA ASN A 155 -21.91 2.36 2.20
C ASN A 155 -20.99 1.14 2.02
N ILE A 156 -21.12 0.10 2.85
CA ILE A 156 -20.29 -1.11 2.74
C ILE A 156 -20.55 -1.84 1.42
N PRO A 157 -21.81 -2.18 1.03
CA PRO A 157 -22.07 -2.79 -0.27
C PRO A 157 -21.61 -1.92 -1.44
N LEU A 158 -21.95 -0.62 -1.46
CA LEU A 158 -21.61 0.29 -2.54
C LEU A 158 -20.09 0.41 -2.74
N SER A 159 -19.34 0.52 -1.66
CA SER A 159 -17.88 0.59 -1.72
C SER A 159 -17.26 -0.70 -2.26
N LYS A 160 -17.81 -1.87 -1.87
CA LYS A 160 -17.39 -3.17 -2.39
C LYS A 160 -17.72 -3.35 -3.87
N GLU A 161 -18.90 -2.91 -4.30
CA GLU A 161 -19.29 -2.94 -5.72
C GLU A 161 -18.38 -2.06 -6.57
N ARG A 162 -17.98 -0.89 -6.09
CA ARG A 162 -17.02 0.00 -6.76
C ARG A 162 -15.65 -0.65 -6.92
N ALA A 163 -15.12 -1.26 -5.85
CA ALA A 163 -13.88 -2.03 -5.92
C ALA A 163 -14.00 -3.21 -6.89
N GLY A 164 -15.15 -3.91 -6.90
CA GLY A 164 -15.44 -4.99 -7.84
C GLY A 164 -15.52 -4.53 -9.30
N SER A 165 -16.05 -3.34 -9.57
CA SER A 165 -16.09 -2.79 -10.93
C SER A 165 -14.69 -2.48 -11.46
N VAL A 166 -13.79 -1.99 -10.60
CA VAL A 166 -12.38 -1.81 -10.96
C VAL A 166 -11.71 -3.16 -11.23
N GLN A 167 -11.87 -4.15 -10.35
CA GLN A 167 -11.33 -5.50 -10.54
C GLN A 167 -11.81 -6.13 -11.84
N ASN A 168 -13.11 -6.07 -12.12
CA ASN A 168 -13.70 -6.62 -13.34
C ASN A 168 -13.16 -5.95 -14.59
N PHE A 169 -12.97 -4.63 -14.56
CA PHE A 169 -12.36 -3.91 -15.67
C PHE A 169 -10.89 -4.36 -15.90
N LEU A 170 -10.09 -4.43 -14.84
CA LEU A 170 -8.71 -4.89 -14.92
C LEU A 170 -8.61 -6.34 -15.42
N ALA A 171 -9.50 -7.22 -14.95
CA ALA A 171 -9.61 -8.59 -15.44
C ALA A 171 -9.93 -8.63 -16.95
N GLY A 172 -10.86 -7.78 -17.40
CA GLY A 172 -11.17 -7.59 -18.83
C GLY A 172 -9.99 -7.05 -19.65
N GLN A 173 -9.06 -6.34 -19.01
CA GLN A 173 -7.79 -5.93 -19.62
C GLN A 173 -6.73 -7.04 -19.60
N GLY A 174 -7.01 -8.22 -19.04
CA GLY A 174 -6.10 -9.37 -19.01
C GLY A 174 -5.25 -9.49 -17.74
N ILE A 175 -5.59 -8.75 -16.67
CA ILE A 175 -4.95 -8.97 -15.36
C ILE A 175 -5.57 -10.21 -14.70
N VAL A 176 -4.74 -11.14 -14.27
CA VAL A 176 -5.18 -12.39 -13.62
C VAL A 176 -5.91 -12.07 -12.32
N THR A 177 -7.14 -12.56 -12.18
CA THR A 177 -8.00 -12.27 -11.02
C THR A 177 -7.35 -12.70 -9.70
N GLY A 178 -6.57 -13.80 -9.71
CA GLY A 178 -5.83 -14.28 -8.53
C GLY A 178 -4.78 -13.32 -7.99
N ARG A 179 -4.36 -12.31 -8.77
CA ARG A 179 -3.48 -11.21 -8.31
C ARG A 179 -4.25 -10.08 -7.63
N MET A 180 -5.59 -10.11 -7.64
CA MET A 180 -6.42 -8.99 -7.22
C MET A 180 -7.35 -9.38 -6.08
N THR A 181 -7.39 -8.59 -5.04
CA THR A 181 -8.38 -8.71 -3.96
C THR A 181 -9.18 -7.43 -3.83
N ILE A 182 -10.41 -7.53 -3.39
CA ILE A 182 -11.32 -6.39 -3.22
C ILE A 182 -11.89 -6.34 -1.81
N GLU A 183 -12.05 -5.14 -1.27
CA GLU A 183 -12.77 -4.91 -0.02
C GLU A 183 -13.57 -3.59 -0.07
N GLY A 184 -14.76 -3.61 0.54
CA GLY A 184 -15.58 -2.42 0.76
C GLY A 184 -15.41 -1.91 2.18
N MET A 185 -14.83 -0.75 2.34
CA MET A 185 -14.53 -0.12 3.64
C MET A 185 -15.69 0.77 4.14
N GLY A 186 -16.67 1.06 3.28
CA GLY A 186 -17.72 2.01 3.62
C GLY A 186 -17.15 3.36 4.00
N SER A 187 -17.67 3.96 5.07
CA SER A 187 -17.23 5.24 5.62
C SER A 187 -16.27 5.11 6.81
N ALA A 188 -15.77 3.91 7.11
CA ALA A 188 -15.01 3.64 8.33
C ALA A 188 -13.62 4.31 8.38
N GLN A 189 -13.08 4.73 7.23
CA GLN A 189 -11.73 5.30 7.12
C GLN A 189 -11.75 6.64 6.37
N PRO A 190 -12.25 7.71 6.99
CA PRO A 190 -12.23 9.03 6.38
C PRO A 190 -10.81 9.58 6.32
N VAL A 191 -10.45 10.22 5.19
CA VAL A 191 -9.19 10.96 5.00
C VAL A 191 -9.39 12.47 5.15
N ALA A 192 -10.66 12.92 5.20
CA ALA A 192 -11.04 14.31 5.35
C ALA A 192 -12.34 14.45 6.16
N ASP A 193 -12.66 15.68 6.59
CA ASP A 193 -13.82 15.95 7.41
C ASP A 193 -15.13 15.74 6.63
N ASN A 194 -15.95 14.79 7.07
CA ASN A 194 -17.27 14.50 6.49
C ASN A 194 -18.30 15.62 6.67
N ALA A 195 -18.09 16.58 7.56
CA ALA A 195 -18.98 17.73 7.71
C ALA A 195 -18.94 18.65 6.48
N THR A 196 -17.82 18.73 5.78
CA THR A 196 -17.64 19.57 4.59
C THR A 196 -17.94 18.81 3.29
N THR A 197 -18.42 19.53 2.27
CA THR A 197 -18.65 18.93 0.95
C THR A 197 -17.34 18.49 0.30
N ALA A 198 -16.28 19.29 0.43
CA ALA A 198 -14.96 18.97 -0.09
C ALA A 198 -14.38 17.72 0.60
N GLY A 199 -14.51 17.61 1.93
CA GLY A 199 -14.02 16.42 2.65
C GLY A 199 -14.81 15.17 2.30
N ARG A 200 -16.13 15.24 2.14
CA ARG A 200 -16.92 14.12 1.64
C ARG A 200 -16.48 13.67 0.24
N GLN A 201 -16.12 14.62 -0.63
CA GLN A 201 -15.59 14.26 -1.96
C GLN A 201 -14.29 13.48 -1.85
N GLN A 202 -13.36 13.91 -1.01
CA GLN A 202 -12.08 13.19 -0.78
C GLN A 202 -12.30 11.80 -0.15
N ASN A 203 -13.31 11.66 0.72
CA ASN A 203 -13.63 10.37 1.34
C ASN A 203 -14.22 9.36 0.33
N ARG A 204 -14.92 9.82 -0.71
CA ARG A 204 -15.40 8.99 -1.82
C ARG A 204 -14.25 8.70 -2.79
N ARG A 205 -13.52 7.60 -2.56
CA ARG A 205 -12.34 7.22 -3.33
C ARG A 205 -12.21 5.69 -3.49
N VAL A 206 -11.35 5.29 -4.38
CA VAL A 206 -10.84 3.91 -4.46
C VAL A 206 -9.33 3.98 -4.26
N GLU A 207 -8.84 3.22 -3.30
CA GLU A 207 -7.41 3.02 -3.04
C GLU A 207 -6.99 1.66 -3.59
N ILE A 208 -5.87 1.66 -4.30
CA ILE A 208 -5.29 0.43 -4.87
C ILE A 208 -3.86 0.32 -4.35
N TYR A 209 -3.58 -0.75 -3.61
CA TYR A 209 -2.24 -1.05 -3.13
C TYR A 209 -1.62 -2.09 -4.04
N ILE A 210 -0.44 -1.78 -4.56
CA ILE A 210 0.40 -2.68 -5.35
C ILE A 210 1.54 -3.13 -4.45
N VAL A 211 1.68 -4.44 -4.27
CA VAL A 211 2.65 -5.04 -3.38
C VAL A 211 3.47 -6.10 -4.11
N PRO A 212 4.73 -6.36 -3.70
CA PRO A 212 5.49 -7.47 -4.25
C PRO A 212 4.79 -8.79 -3.92
N ASN A 213 4.65 -9.67 -4.90
CA ASN A 213 4.15 -11.01 -4.66
C ASN A 213 5.27 -11.94 -4.14
N GLN A 214 4.90 -13.17 -3.76
CA GLN A 214 5.83 -14.17 -3.25
C GLN A 214 7.02 -14.42 -4.19
N LYS A 215 6.77 -14.40 -5.51
CA LYS A 215 7.83 -14.62 -6.51
C LYS A 215 8.84 -13.48 -6.52
N MET A 216 8.38 -12.22 -6.50
CA MET A 216 9.29 -11.05 -6.44
C MET A 216 10.16 -11.10 -5.18
N ILE A 217 9.57 -11.48 -4.04
CA ILE A 217 10.31 -11.59 -2.77
C ILE A 217 11.39 -12.66 -2.88
N GLN A 218 11.05 -13.87 -3.34
CA GLN A 218 12.01 -14.97 -3.50
C GLN A 218 13.13 -14.63 -4.50
N ASP A 219 12.80 -14.00 -5.62
CA ASP A 219 13.78 -13.57 -6.62
C ASP A 219 14.73 -12.49 -6.06
N ALA A 220 14.23 -11.60 -5.21
CA ALA A 220 15.04 -10.58 -4.54
C ALA A 220 15.99 -11.21 -3.50
N GLU A 221 15.49 -12.13 -2.68
CA GLU A 221 16.27 -12.83 -1.65
C GLU A 221 17.38 -13.71 -2.26
N SER A 222 17.11 -14.33 -3.41
CA SER A 222 18.08 -15.14 -4.15
C SER A 222 19.01 -14.35 -5.08
N GLY A 223 18.84 -13.01 -5.17
CA GLY A 223 19.62 -12.14 -6.05
C GLY A 223 19.28 -12.26 -7.54
N ASN A 224 18.15 -12.88 -7.88
CA ASN A 224 17.69 -13.10 -9.26
C ASN A 224 16.74 -11.99 -9.76
N LEU A 225 16.30 -11.07 -8.90
CA LEU A 225 15.43 -9.96 -9.29
C LEU A 225 16.21 -8.97 -10.17
N LYS A 226 15.75 -8.80 -11.43
CA LYS A 226 16.35 -7.92 -12.45
C LYS A 226 15.54 -6.64 -12.63
#